data_19b1935b2e9c27f9454c7751fd7c7ed3
#
_entry.id   19b1935b2e9c27f9454c7751fd7c7ed3
#
_cell.length_a   1.000
_cell.length_b   1.000
_cell.length_c   1.000
_cell.angle_alpha   90.00
_cell.angle_beta   90.00
_cell.angle_gamma   90.00
#
_symmetry.space_group_name_H-M   'P 1'
#
loop_
_entity.id
_entity.type
_entity.pdbx_description
1 polymer ?
#
loop_
_entity_poly.entity_id
_entity_poly.type
_entity_poly.pdbx_seq_one_letter_code
_entity_poly.pdbx_strand_id
1 'polypeptide(L)'
;MISYLEMEQEYFGRILEVYTNTFSFKERFFQVVFEGLFFDGVDFNHAIFKDCVFKDCVFLKCNVSDVRLYGDSSFVNCLFDRMRLGNDTLWGDHSGDYIDCVFRNCAFRNKAMSIGDPPYTRYIRCVFENCAMKNVSFNKSSFVKSSFIGKLSDVTFNGVFQSCSSQDLHLEIDFSDSIWGEYVGFHRCSFSDLSQCTPPKGKTFEELLHYTCDDGIMRLNTLK
;
A
#
# COMPACT_ATOMS: atom_id res chain seq x y z
N MET A 1 -11.11 -14.45 -16.95
CA MET A 1 -11.28 -12.96 -17.01
C MET A 1 -12.61 -12.71 -16.35
N ILE A 2 -12.62 -12.09 -15.17
CA ILE A 2 -13.86 -11.75 -14.45
C ILE A 2 -14.55 -10.67 -15.27
N SER A 3 -15.86 -10.81 -15.53
CA SER A 3 -16.63 -9.80 -16.25
C SER A 3 -16.87 -8.56 -15.37
N TYR A 4 -17.17 -7.43 -15.98
CA TYR A 4 -17.52 -6.20 -15.24
C TYR A 4 -18.66 -6.43 -14.23
N LEU A 5 -19.67 -7.18 -14.63
CA LEU A 5 -20.82 -7.51 -13.79
C LEU A 5 -20.44 -8.36 -12.57
N GLU A 6 -19.53 -9.30 -12.73
CA GLU A 6 -19.02 -10.12 -11.60
C GLU A 6 -18.21 -9.28 -10.63
N MET A 7 -17.39 -8.33 -11.13
CA MET A 7 -16.65 -7.40 -10.28
C MET A 7 -17.57 -6.42 -9.53
N GLU A 8 -18.60 -5.92 -10.19
CA GLU A 8 -19.60 -5.05 -9.57
C GLU A 8 -20.31 -5.75 -8.41
N GLN A 9 -20.70 -7.01 -8.59
CA GLN A 9 -21.36 -7.80 -7.54
C GLN A 9 -20.40 -8.18 -6.41
N GLU A 10 -19.16 -8.51 -6.75
CA GLU A 10 -18.18 -8.99 -5.77
C GLU A 10 -17.70 -7.87 -4.82
N TYR A 11 -17.55 -6.64 -5.30
CA TYR A 11 -16.85 -5.61 -4.52
C TYR A 11 -17.72 -4.44 -4.06
N PHE A 12 -18.62 -3.93 -4.89
CA PHE A 12 -19.25 -2.64 -4.60
C PHE A 12 -20.77 -2.62 -4.76
N GLY A 13 -21.37 -3.68 -5.27
CA GLY A 13 -22.80 -3.75 -5.53
C GLY A 13 -23.30 -2.78 -6.61
N ARG A 14 -22.57 -1.71 -6.92
CA ARG A 14 -22.92 -0.77 -7.99
C ARG A 14 -21.73 0.06 -8.45
N ILE A 15 -21.41 -0.06 -9.74
CA ILE A 15 -20.51 0.85 -10.46
C ILE A 15 -21.35 1.87 -11.23
N LEU A 16 -21.08 3.15 -11.01
CA LEU A 16 -21.86 4.25 -11.60
C LEU A 16 -21.36 4.59 -13.00
N GLU A 17 -20.05 4.53 -13.23
CA GLU A 17 -19.45 4.93 -14.48
C GLU A 17 -18.14 4.17 -14.76
N VAL A 18 -17.89 3.87 -16.04
CA VAL A 18 -16.71 3.13 -16.51
C VAL A 18 -15.87 4.00 -17.43
N TYR A 19 -14.60 4.15 -17.08
CA TYR A 19 -13.59 4.81 -17.90
C TYR A 19 -12.59 3.78 -18.42
N THR A 20 -12.30 3.82 -19.70
CA THR A 20 -11.36 2.89 -20.35
C THR A 20 -10.07 3.57 -20.76
N ASN A 21 -9.12 2.83 -21.31
CA ASN A 21 -7.81 3.29 -21.77
C ASN A 21 -7.83 4.42 -22.82
N THR A 22 -8.98 4.79 -23.35
CA THR A 22 -9.14 5.95 -24.24
C THR A 22 -9.17 7.28 -23.46
N PHE A 23 -9.38 7.21 -22.15
CA PHE A 23 -9.37 8.38 -21.26
C PHE A 23 -7.99 8.65 -20.69
N SER A 24 -7.67 9.93 -20.55
CA SER A 24 -6.45 10.40 -19.89
C SER A 24 -6.80 11.52 -18.92
N PHE A 25 -6.43 11.32 -17.66
CA PHE A 25 -6.64 12.28 -16.59
C PHE A 25 -5.32 13.06 -16.35
N LYS A 26 -4.93 13.94 -17.25
CA LYS A 26 -3.70 14.75 -17.13
C LYS A 26 -3.93 16.11 -16.48
N GLU A 27 -5.00 16.25 -15.72
CA GLU A 27 -5.45 17.51 -15.18
C GLU A 27 -5.15 17.63 -13.67
N ARG A 28 -5.47 18.79 -13.14
CA ARG A 28 -5.39 19.07 -11.71
C ARG A 28 -6.78 19.08 -11.13
N PHE A 29 -6.98 18.25 -10.11
CA PHE A 29 -8.25 18.12 -9.41
C PHE A 29 -8.09 18.63 -7.98
N PHE A 30 -9.02 19.44 -7.51
CA PHE A 30 -9.02 20.04 -6.19
C PHE A 30 -10.36 19.80 -5.50
N GLN A 31 -10.33 19.16 -4.36
CA GLN A 31 -11.50 18.92 -3.52
C GLN A 31 -12.63 18.19 -4.27
N VAL A 32 -12.26 17.22 -5.10
CA VAL A 32 -13.21 16.42 -5.88
C VAL A 32 -13.43 15.07 -5.20
N VAL A 33 -14.69 14.65 -5.16
CA VAL A 33 -15.07 13.28 -4.77
C VAL A 33 -15.34 12.47 -6.03
N PHE A 34 -14.57 11.40 -6.22
CA PHE A 34 -14.78 10.39 -7.25
C PHE A 34 -15.43 9.18 -6.57
N GLU A 35 -16.67 8.84 -6.93
CA GLU A 35 -17.42 7.77 -6.27
C GLU A 35 -17.99 6.78 -7.29
N GLY A 36 -17.81 5.48 -7.02
CA GLY A 36 -18.38 4.40 -7.82
C GLY A 36 -17.81 4.32 -9.23
N LEU A 37 -16.55 4.69 -9.44
CA LEU A 37 -15.94 4.74 -10.78
C LEU A 37 -15.07 3.52 -11.04
N PHE A 38 -15.17 2.99 -12.24
CA PHE A 38 -14.33 1.91 -12.73
C PHE A 38 -13.37 2.44 -13.79
N PHE A 39 -12.07 2.38 -13.51
CA PHE A 39 -11.00 2.80 -14.40
C PHE A 39 -10.26 1.57 -14.93
N ASP A 40 -10.40 1.25 -16.23
CA ASP A 40 -9.68 0.14 -16.87
C ASP A 40 -8.64 0.66 -17.86
N GLY A 41 -7.37 0.51 -17.49
CA GLY A 41 -6.25 0.94 -18.30
C GLY A 41 -6.12 2.46 -18.48
N VAL A 42 -6.80 3.24 -17.65
CA VAL A 42 -6.79 4.70 -17.74
C VAL A 42 -5.40 5.27 -17.47
N ASP A 43 -5.02 6.29 -18.23
CA ASP A 43 -3.77 7.00 -18.06
C ASP A 43 -3.94 8.22 -17.15
N PHE A 44 -3.44 8.09 -15.91
CA PHE A 44 -3.38 9.19 -14.93
C PHE A 44 -2.01 9.88 -14.90
N ASN A 45 -1.12 9.56 -15.82
CA ASN A 45 0.24 10.12 -15.85
C ASN A 45 0.24 11.65 -15.79
N HIS A 46 0.99 12.23 -14.84
CA HIS A 46 1.05 13.65 -14.50
C HIS A 46 -0.22 14.24 -13.89
N ALA A 47 -1.23 13.45 -13.54
CA ALA A 47 -2.39 13.97 -12.83
C ALA A 47 -2.00 14.48 -11.42
N ILE A 48 -2.67 15.53 -10.99
CA ILE A 48 -2.50 16.08 -9.64
C ILE A 48 -3.85 16.08 -8.94
N PHE A 49 -3.90 15.43 -7.78
CA PHE A 49 -5.07 15.39 -6.91
C PHE A 49 -4.73 16.06 -5.60
N LYS A 50 -5.47 17.09 -5.23
CA LYS A 50 -5.32 17.79 -3.95
C LYS A 50 -6.63 17.80 -3.18
N ASP A 51 -6.60 17.27 -1.95
CA ASP A 51 -7.77 17.16 -1.08
C ASP A 51 -8.92 16.38 -1.75
N CYS A 52 -8.57 15.37 -2.56
CA CYS A 52 -9.53 14.56 -3.32
C CYS A 52 -9.85 13.26 -2.60
N VAL A 53 -11.08 12.78 -2.75
CA VAL A 53 -11.53 11.51 -2.19
C VAL A 53 -11.94 10.58 -3.32
N PHE A 54 -11.37 9.37 -3.34
CA PHE A 54 -11.82 8.27 -4.18
C PHE A 54 -12.57 7.28 -3.30
N LYS A 55 -13.83 7.05 -3.59
CA LYS A 55 -14.69 6.17 -2.81
C LYS A 55 -15.34 5.13 -3.70
N ASP A 56 -15.32 3.88 -3.27
CA ASP A 56 -15.93 2.76 -4.00
C ASP A 56 -15.44 2.67 -5.47
N CYS A 57 -14.16 2.99 -5.71
CA CYS A 57 -13.57 3.01 -7.04
C CYS A 57 -12.73 1.76 -7.33
N VAL A 58 -12.67 1.37 -8.61
CA VAL A 58 -11.82 0.29 -9.10
C VAL A 58 -10.79 0.84 -10.07
N PHE A 59 -9.52 0.53 -9.82
CA PHE A 59 -8.39 0.86 -10.68
C PHE A 59 -7.78 -0.44 -11.22
N LEU A 60 -8.05 -0.75 -12.48
CA LEU A 60 -7.56 -1.95 -13.15
C LEU A 60 -6.49 -1.56 -14.17
N LYS A 61 -5.26 -2.02 -13.98
CA LYS A 61 -4.11 -1.81 -14.91
C LYS A 61 -3.87 -0.34 -15.31
N CYS A 62 -4.28 0.61 -14.51
CA CYS A 62 -4.09 2.02 -14.81
C CYS A 62 -2.62 2.42 -14.79
N ASN A 63 -2.28 3.42 -15.61
CA ASN A 63 -0.99 4.09 -15.54
C ASN A 63 -1.05 5.23 -14.53
N VAL A 64 -0.28 5.09 -13.46
CA VAL A 64 -0.19 6.09 -12.38
C VAL A 64 1.22 6.68 -12.23
N SER A 65 2.01 6.62 -13.30
CA SER A 65 3.33 7.23 -13.32
C SER A 65 3.22 8.73 -13.09
N ASP A 66 4.09 9.26 -12.24
CA ASP A 66 4.16 10.69 -11.91
C ASP A 66 2.81 11.32 -11.45
N VAL A 67 1.91 10.51 -10.89
CA VAL A 67 0.70 11.02 -10.20
C VAL A 67 1.12 11.66 -8.88
N ARG A 68 0.55 12.82 -8.58
CA ARG A 68 0.82 13.55 -7.34
C ARG A 68 -0.44 13.67 -6.51
N LEU A 69 -0.35 13.22 -5.27
CA LEU A 69 -1.39 13.37 -4.26
C LEU A 69 -0.94 14.42 -3.24
N TYR A 70 -1.77 15.39 -2.98
CA TYR A 70 -1.51 16.45 -2.00
C TYR A 70 -2.65 16.59 -0.99
N GLY A 71 -2.31 17.18 0.16
CA GLY A 71 -3.29 17.47 1.21
C GLY A 71 -3.89 16.20 1.79
N ASP A 72 -5.17 16.25 2.14
CA ASP A 72 -5.90 15.15 2.76
C ASP A 72 -6.55 14.21 1.73
N SER A 73 -5.85 13.95 0.61
CA SER A 73 -6.37 13.01 -0.40
C SER A 73 -6.49 11.60 0.17
N SER A 74 -7.58 10.91 -0.13
CA SER A 74 -7.86 9.59 0.44
C SER A 74 -8.55 8.64 -0.53
N PHE A 75 -8.36 7.34 -0.25
CA PHE A 75 -9.01 6.24 -0.95
C PHE A 75 -9.80 5.43 0.07
N VAL A 76 -11.09 5.29 -0.16
CA VAL A 76 -12.01 4.57 0.74
C VAL A 76 -12.70 3.46 -0.04
N ASN A 77 -12.59 2.24 0.45
CA ASN A 77 -13.20 1.06 -0.17
C ASN A 77 -12.84 0.92 -1.67
N CYS A 78 -11.58 1.12 -2.01
CA CYS A 78 -11.10 1.05 -3.39
C CYS A 78 -10.38 -0.27 -3.68
N LEU A 79 -10.51 -0.75 -4.91
CA LEU A 79 -9.74 -1.87 -5.44
C LEU A 79 -8.67 -1.39 -6.41
N PHE A 80 -7.43 -1.77 -6.15
CA PHE A 80 -6.30 -1.61 -7.07
C PHE A 80 -5.90 -3.00 -7.57
N ASP A 81 -6.22 -3.32 -8.83
CA ASP A 81 -5.90 -4.64 -9.40
C ASP A 81 -4.90 -4.52 -10.55
N ARG A 82 -3.85 -5.33 -10.49
CA ARG A 82 -2.80 -5.39 -11.52
C ARG A 82 -2.15 -4.05 -11.84
N MET A 83 -2.02 -3.21 -10.82
CA MET A 83 -1.34 -1.92 -10.91
C MET A 83 0.17 -2.08 -10.87
N ARG A 84 0.90 -1.16 -11.51
CA ARG A 84 2.35 -1.03 -11.36
C ARG A 84 2.64 0.24 -10.56
N LEU A 85 3.17 0.06 -9.36
CA LEU A 85 3.47 1.12 -8.42
C LEU A 85 4.98 1.17 -8.22
N GLY A 86 5.65 2.14 -8.82
CA GLY A 86 7.11 2.23 -8.86
C GLY A 86 7.64 3.59 -8.39
N ASN A 87 8.96 3.81 -8.54
CA ASN A 87 9.64 5.06 -8.16
C ASN A 87 9.11 6.29 -8.90
N ASP A 88 8.63 6.08 -10.12
CA ASP A 88 8.12 7.16 -10.95
C ASP A 88 6.69 7.57 -10.57
N THR A 89 6.12 6.90 -9.56
CA THR A 89 4.79 7.21 -9.06
C THR A 89 4.91 7.90 -7.72
N LEU A 90 4.48 9.14 -7.65
CA LEU A 90 4.31 9.88 -6.39
C LEU A 90 3.02 9.48 -5.64
N TRP A 91 2.43 8.36 -6.05
CA TRP A 91 1.29 7.74 -5.38
C TRP A 91 1.68 7.32 -3.96
N GLY A 92 1.28 8.11 -2.99
CA GLY A 92 1.62 7.90 -1.57
C GLY A 92 2.86 8.63 -1.05
N ASP A 93 3.47 9.54 -1.83
CA ASP A 93 4.56 10.41 -1.33
C ASP A 93 4.06 11.54 -0.43
N HIS A 94 2.78 11.84 -0.51
CA HIS A 94 2.12 12.84 0.31
C HIS A 94 0.94 12.20 1.03
N SER A 95 0.68 12.65 2.24
CA SER A 95 -0.39 12.22 3.12
C SER A 95 -1.63 11.72 2.37
N GLY A 96 -1.82 10.44 2.40
CA GLY A 96 -3.00 9.83 1.84
C GLY A 96 -3.44 8.68 2.72
N ASP A 97 -4.72 8.64 3.01
CA ASP A 97 -5.31 7.53 3.74
C ASP A 97 -5.86 6.50 2.74
N TYR A 98 -5.47 5.26 2.94
CA TYR A 98 -6.12 4.12 2.30
C TYR A 98 -6.94 3.40 3.35
N ILE A 99 -8.25 3.43 3.21
CA ILE A 99 -9.20 2.88 4.18
C ILE A 99 -10.02 1.80 3.48
N ASP A 100 -10.05 0.58 4.04
CA ASP A 100 -10.78 -0.56 3.49
C ASP A 100 -10.40 -0.88 2.03
N CYS A 101 -9.15 -0.61 1.63
CA CYS A 101 -8.70 -0.80 0.27
C CYS A 101 -8.08 -2.19 0.05
N VAL A 102 -8.21 -2.70 -1.17
CA VAL A 102 -7.59 -3.94 -1.61
C VAL A 102 -6.58 -3.65 -2.71
N PHE A 103 -5.33 -4.07 -2.50
CA PHE A 103 -4.28 -4.11 -3.51
C PHE A 103 -4.10 -5.55 -3.95
N ARG A 104 -4.56 -5.90 -5.15
CA ARG A 104 -4.55 -7.28 -5.65
C ARG A 104 -3.68 -7.41 -6.89
N ASN A 105 -2.77 -8.38 -6.87
CA ASN A 105 -1.85 -8.66 -7.99
C ASN A 105 -1.03 -7.42 -8.42
N CYS A 106 -0.84 -6.46 -7.53
CA CYS A 106 -0.08 -5.24 -7.82
C CYS A 106 1.42 -5.51 -7.77
N ALA A 107 2.18 -4.78 -8.57
CA ALA A 107 3.63 -4.80 -8.52
C ALA A 107 4.17 -3.50 -7.92
N PHE A 108 4.73 -3.61 -6.72
CA PHE A 108 5.44 -2.52 -6.05
C PHE A 108 6.94 -2.66 -6.35
N ARG A 109 7.58 -1.62 -6.86
CA ARG A 109 8.99 -1.66 -7.25
C ARG A 109 9.72 -0.39 -6.82
N ASN A 110 10.89 -0.58 -6.20
CA ASN A 110 11.83 0.49 -5.85
C ASN A 110 11.16 1.67 -5.13
N LYS A 111 10.18 1.38 -4.28
CA LYS A 111 9.41 2.42 -3.63
C LYS A 111 10.00 2.71 -2.26
N ALA A 112 10.84 3.75 -2.16
CA ALA A 112 11.03 4.43 -0.89
C ALA A 112 9.75 5.25 -0.66
N MET A 113 8.81 4.69 0.07
CA MET A 113 7.58 5.38 0.44
C MET A 113 7.93 6.48 1.44
N SER A 114 7.65 7.72 1.07
CA SER A 114 7.82 8.93 1.88
C SER A 114 9.27 9.47 1.99
N ILE A 115 9.61 10.36 1.09
CA ILE A 115 10.72 11.32 1.25
C ILE A 115 10.08 12.67 1.62
N GLY A 116 10.10 13.04 2.89
CA GLY A 116 9.64 14.37 3.30
C GLY A 116 9.08 14.42 4.72
N ASP A 117 9.14 15.57 5.36
CA ASP A 117 8.48 15.86 6.62
C ASP A 117 6.95 15.85 6.45
N PRO A 118 6.21 15.50 7.56
CA PRO A 118 5.07 14.65 7.41
C PRO A 118 4.10 15.16 6.37
N PRO A 119 3.40 14.29 5.75
CA PRO A 119 2.51 13.34 6.39
C PRO A 119 2.78 11.87 6.04
N TYR A 120 2.32 11.01 6.93
CA TYR A 120 2.43 9.58 6.86
C TYR A 120 1.32 8.98 6.02
N THR A 121 1.64 8.01 5.16
CA THR A 121 0.61 7.18 4.51
C THR A 121 0.04 6.22 5.54
N ARG A 122 -1.28 6.19 5.68
CA ARG A 122 -1.97 5.25 6.56
C ARG A 122 -2.72 4.22 5.74
N TYR A 123 -2.48 2.95 6.06
CA TYR A 123 -3.22 1.82 5.52
C TYR A 123 -4.11 1.27 6.63
N ILE A 124 -5.40 1.55 6.56
CA ILE A 124 -6.38 1.18 7.59
C ILE A 124 -7.28 0.08 7.03
N ARG A 125 -7.23 -1.10 7.61
CA ARG A 125 -7.97 -2.30 7.18
C ARG A 125 -7.75 -2.64 5.69
N CYS A 126 -6.52 -2.41 5.22
CA CYS A 126 -6.15 -2.71 3.84
C CYS A 126 -5.68 -4.15 3.67
N VAL A 127 -5.91 -4.71 2.49
CA VAL A 127 -5.46 -6.05 2.10
C VAL A 127 -4.47 -5.94 0.95
N PHE A 128 -3.30 -6.55 1.10
CA PHE A 128 -2.29 -6.68 0.04
C PHE A 128 -2.26 -8.15 -0.40
N GLU A 129 -2.97 -8.47 -1.47
CA GLU A 129 -3.17 -9.83 -1.95
C GLU A 129 -2.30 -10.13 -3.17
N ASN A 130 -1.44 -11.13 -3.08
CA ASN A 130 -0.56 -11.59 -4.16
C ASN A 130 0.24 -10.45 -4.83
N CYS A 131 0.65 -9.46 -4.06
CA CYS A 131 1.43 -8.36 -4.55
C CYS A 131 2.90 -8.74 -4.70
N ALA A 132 3.50 -8.39 -5.83
CA ALA A 132 4.94 -8.53 -6.04
C ALA A 132 5.65 -7.30 -5.48
N MET A 133 6.56 -7.52 -4.53
CA MET A 133 7.40 -6.48 -3.94
C MET A 133 8.82 -6.60 -4.52
N LYS A 134 9.45 -5.48 -4.86
CA LYS A 134 10.85 -5.45 -5.27
C LYS A 134 11.53 -4.18 -4.79
N ASN A 135 12.41 -4.34 -3.79
CA ASN A 135 13.13 -3.25 -3.13
C ASN A 135 12.15 -2.18 -2.58
N VAL A 136 11.11 -2.65 -1.90
CA VAL A 136 10.06 -1.78 -1.33
C VAL A 136 10.39 -1.45 0.12
N SER A 137 10.35 -0.18 0.46
CA SER A 137 10.46 0.28 1.85
C SER A 137 9.22 1.09 2.21
N PHE A 138 8.44 0.60 3.16
CA PHE A 138 7.30 1.31 3.72
C PHE A 138 7.76 2.27 4.84
N ASN A 139 8.56 3.25 4.45
CA ASN A 139 9.02 4.30 5.35
C ASN A 139 7.84 5.15 5.82
N LYS A 140 7.82 5.47 7.12
CA LYS A 140 6.80 6.35 7.70
C LYS A 140 5.35 5.96 7.30
N SER A 141 5.10 4.67 7.08
CA SER A 141 3.76 4.17 6.80
C SER A 141 3.17 3.51 8.03
N SER A 142 1.93 3.83 8.34
CA SER A 142 1.16 3.23 9.41
C SER A 142 0.24 2.16 8.84
N PHE A 143 0.18 1.03 9.51
CA PHE A 143 -0.73 -0.07 9.16
C PHE A 143 -1.61 -0.36 10.37
N VAL A 144 -2.92 -0.20 10.20
CA VAL A 144 -3.91 -0.48 11.24
C VAL A 144 -4.82 -1.59 10.75
N LYS A 145 -4.79 -2.75 11.39
CA LYS A 145 -5.61 -3.94 11.05
C LYS A 145 -5.53 -4.31 9.58
N SER A 146 -4.34 -4.20 9.01
CA SER A 146 -4.11 -4.52 7.59
C SER A 146 -3.47 -5.88 7.43
N SER A 147 -3.60 -6.52 6.26
CA SER A 147 -3.11 -7.87 6.01
C SER A 147 -2.30 -7.99 4.73
N PHE A 148 -1.35 -8.94 4.74
CA PHE A 148 -0.58 -9.35 3.57
C PHE A 148 -0.83 -10.82 3.29
N ILE A 149 -1.31 -11.14 2.09
CA ILE A 149 -1.68 -12.49 1.65
C ILE A 149 -0.80 -12.89 0.47
N GLY A 150 -0.27 -14.11 0.50
CA GLY A 150 0.60 -14.65 -0.54
C GLY A 150 2.09 -14.42 -0.27
N LYS A 151 2.92 -14.48 -1.32
CA LYS A 151 4.37 -14.38 -1.16
C LYS A 151 4.81 -12.93 -0.91
N LEU A 152 5.55 -12.74 0.18
CA LEU A 152 6.15 -11.48 0.57
C LEU A 152 7.67 -11.60 0.54
N SER A 153 8.35 -10.77 -0.25
CA SER A 153 9.81 -10.74 -0.35
C SER A 153 10.29 -9.35 -0.76
N ASP A 154 11.54 -9.04 -0.47
CA ASP A 154 12.22 -7.79 -0.84
C ASP A 154 11.47 -6.52 -0.37
N VAL A 155 11.02 -6.56 0.88
CA VAL A 155 10.23 -5.51 1.51
C VAL A 155 10.74 -5.23 2.92
N THR A 156 10.78 -3.94 3.26
CA THR A 156 11.12 -3.47 4.61
C THR A 156 9.98 -2.62 5.15
N PHE A 157 9.53 -2.97 6.34
CA PHE A 157 8.62 -2.16 7.13
C PHE A 157 9.45 -1.30 8.08
N ASN A 158 9.14 -0.02 8.18
CA ASN A 158 9.87 0.88 9.03
C ASN A 158 9.03 1.27 10.24
N GLY A 159 9.63 1.11 11.41
CA GLY A 159 9.07 1.58 12.67
C GLY A 159 9.26 3.08 12.85
N VAL A 160 8.83 3.52 14.01
CA VAL A 160 8.78 4.93 14.39
C VAL A 160 10.18 5.56 14.42
N PHE A 161 10.36 6.67 13.74
CA PHE A 161 11.51 7.53 13.93
C PHE A 161 11.37 8.33 15.24
N GLN A 162 12.31 8.20 16.15
CA GLN A 162 12.30 8.91 17.46
C GLN A 162 12.32 10.45 17.35
N SER A 163 12.54 11.02 16.17
CA SER A 163 12.60 12.47 15.97
C SER A 163 11.30 13.12 15.50
N CYS A 164 10.30 12.34 15.21
CA CYS A 164 8.97 12.86 14.91
C CYS A 164 8.07 12.67 16.14
N SER A 165 7.17 13.60 16.41
CA SER A 165 6.16 13.45 17.45
C SER A 165 5.30 12.22 17.13
N SER A 166 5.75 11.09 17.61
CA SER A 166 5.50 9.73 17.08
C SER A 166 4.22 9.10 17.60
N GLN A 167 3.18 9.88 17.88
CA GLN A 167 1.95 9.33 18.45
C GLN A 167 1.10 8.52 17.46
N ASP A 168 1.42 8.51 16.15
CA ASP A 168 0.50 8.00 15.13
C ASP A 168 1.03 6.87 14.22
N LEU A 169 2.26 6.36 14.42
CA LEU A 169 2.74 5.22 13.62
C LEU A 169 2.41 3.90 14.31
N HIS A 170 1.49 3.16 13.72
CA HIS A 170 1.07 1.84 14.18
C HIS A 170 1.52 0.75 13.21
N LEU A 171 1.99 -0.38 13.77
CA LEU A 171 2.19 -1.61 13.03
C LEU A 171 1.23 -2.66 13.61
N GLU A 172 0.05 -2.77 13.02
CA GLU A 172 -0.94 -3.79 13.29
C GLU A 172 -1.23 -4.54 11.99
N ILE A 173 -0.39 -5.55 11.69
CA ILE A 173 -0.38 -6.25 10.42
C ILE A 173 -0.61 -7.75 10.65
N ASP A 174 -1.54 -8.31 9.90
CA ASP A 174 -1.74 -9.74 9.83
C ASP A 174 -0.95 -10.36 8.66
N PHE A 175 0.04 -11.18 9.00
CA PHE A 175 0.84 -11.95 8.04
C PHE A 175 0.45 -13.44 8.03
N SER A 176 -0.61 -13.86 8.71
CA SER A 176 -0.96 -15.28 8.89
C SER A 176 -1.05 -16.05 7.58
N ASP A 177 -1.55 -15.43 6.52
CA ASP A 177 -1.69 -16.03 5.18
C ASP A 177 -0.57 -15.62 4.22
N SER A 178 0.55 -15.09 4.74
CA SER A 178 1.73 -14.77 3.95
C SER A 178 2.81 -15.85 4.02
N ILE A 179 3.60 -15.93 2.95
CA ILE A 179 4.80 -16.76 2.87
C ILE A 179 6.00 -15.84 2.69
N TRP A 180 6.87 -15.77 3.68
CA TRP A 180 8.04 -14.90 3.64
C TRP A 180 9.18 -15.53 2.83
N GLY A 181 9.63 -14.79 1.84
CA GLY A 181 10.82 -15.06 1.07
C GLY A 181 12.00 -14.21 1.56
N GLU A 182 12.99 -14.01 0.70
CA GLU A 182 14.20 -13.26 1.02
C GLU A 182 13.90 -11.77 1.27
N TYR A 183 14.74 -11.14 2.11
CA TYR A 183 14.76 -9.69 2.37
C TYR A 183 13.44 -9.11 2.91
N VAL A 184 12.69 -9.88 3.69
CA VAL A 184 11.63 -9.31 4.53
C VAL A 184 12.27 -8.81 5.82
N GLY A 185 12.01 -7.57 6.18
CA GLY A 185 12.61 -6.97 7.36
C GLY A 185 11.83 -5.83 7.98
N PHE A 186 12.25 -5.45 9.20
CA PHE A 186 11.70 -4.34 9.96
C PHE A 186 12.85 -3.44 10.40
N HIS A 187 12.83 -2.21 9.96
CA HIS A 187 13.85 -1.22 10.28
C HIS A 187 13.42 -0.38 11.47
N ARG A 188 14.29 -0.24 12.46
CA ARG A 188 14.02 0.51 13.70
C ARG A 188 12.78 0.04 14.46
N CYS A 189 12.51 -1.24 14.38
CA CYS A 189 11.50 -1.92 15.18
C CYS A 189 12.14 -2.80 16.23
N SER A 190 11.47 -2.99 17.34
CA SER A 190 11.78 -4.02 18.34
C SER A 190 10.71 -5.13 18.26
N PHE A 191 10.93 -6.26 18.92
CA PHE A 191 9.89 -7.29 19.03
C PHE A 191 8.65 -6.78 19.76
N SER A 192 8.81 -5.83 20.69
CA SER A 192 7.67 -5.19 21.35
C SER A 192 6.82 -4.37 20.40
N ASP A 193 7.41 -3.75 19.36
CA ASP A 193 6.67 -3.02 18.33
C ASP A 193 5.84 -3.93 17.44
N LEU A 194 6.22 -5.23 17.35
CA LEU A 194 5.49 -6.25 16.60
C LEU A 194 4.40 -6.95 17.42
N SER A 195 4.18 -6.55 18.66
CA SER A 195 3.21 -7.19 19.58
C SER A 195 1.76 -7.18 19.06
N GLN A 196 1.43 -6.25 18.18
CA GLN A 196 0.12 -6.15 17.53
C GLN A 196 0.08 -6.82 16.16
N CYS A 197 1.20 -7.38 15.69
CA CYS A 197 1.27 -8.08 14.42
C CYS A 197 1.06 -9.59 14.62
N THR A 198 0.48 -10.24 13.61
CA THR A 198 0.34 -11.71 13.56
C THR A 198 1.38 -12.26 12.60
N PRO A 199 2.28 -13.17 13.03
CA PRO A 199 3.29 -13.75 12.14
C PRO A 199 2.66 -14.74 11.14
N PRO A 200 3.41 -15.18 10.12
CA PRO A 200 3.02 -16.25 9.22
C PRO A 200 2.62 -17.52 9.99
N LYS A 201 1.61 -18.19 9.49
CA LYS A 201 0.99 -19.34 10.14
C LYS A 201 2.00 -20.41 10.55
N GLY A 202 1.97 -20.79 11.83
CA GLY A 202 2.88 -21.77 12.41
C GLY A 202 4.31 -21.28 12.62
N LYS A 203 4.53 -19.98 12.64
CA LYS A 203 5.81 -19.32 12.92
C LYS A 203 5.67 -18.30 14.03
N THR A 204 6.81 -17.92 14.63
CA THR A 204 6.93 -16.74 15.51
C THR A 204 7.90 -15.73 14.91
N PHE A 205 7.84 -14.48 15.35
CA PHE A 205 8.78 -13.47 14.86
C PHE A 205 10.20 -13.75 15.30
N GLU A 206 10.41 -14.32 16.49
CA GLU A 206 11.72 -14.70 17.02
C GLU A 206 12.37 -15.83 16.21
N GLU A 207 11.57 -16.74 15.64
CA GLU A 207 12.07 -17.78 14.72
C GLU A 207 12.42 -17.24 13.34
N LEU A 208 11.70 -16.20 12.88
CA LEU A 208 11.84 -15.65 11.55
C LEU A 208 12.89 -14.55 11.45
N LEU A 209 13.04 -13.75 12.50
CA LEU A 209 13.82 -12.51 12.47
C LEU A 209 15.02 -12.58 13.40
N HIS A 210 16.09 -11.93 13.00
CA HIS A 210 17.24 -11.67 13.86
C HIS A 210 17.68 -10.21 13.74
N TYR A 211 18.25 -9.67 14.81
CA TYR A 211 18.85 -8.35 14.76
C TYR A 211 20.17 -8.37 13.99
N THR A 212 20.35 -7.41 13.08
CA THR A 212 21.66 -7.09 12.52
C THR A 212 22.27 -5.99 13.38
N CYS A 213 23.49 -6.20 13.88
CA CYS A 213 24.15 -5.29 14.82
C CYS A 213 24.49 -3.93 14.20
N ASP A 214 24.56 -3.81 12.88
CA ASP A 214 25.17 -2.65 12.21
C ASP A 214 24.19 -1.52 11.88
N ASP A 215 22.90 -1.77 11.79
CA ASP A 215 21.92 -0.78 11.30
C ASP A 215 20.56 -0.77 12.03
N GLY A 216 20.39 -1.59 13.06
CA GLY A 216 19.12 -1.69 13.82
C GLY A 216 17.96 -2.26 13.00
N ILE A 217 18.27 -3.06 11.99
CA ILE A 217 17.28 -3.73 11.15
C ILE A 217 17.06 -5.16 11.64
N MET A 218 15.80 -5.51 11.90
CA MET A 218 15.42 -6.91 12.03
C MET A 218 15.19 -7.50 10.65
N ARG A 219 15.94 -8.53 10.30
CA ARG A 219 15.86 -9.19 9.00
C ARG A 219 15.46 -10.64 9.16
N LEU A 220 14.88 -11.19 8.09
CA LEU A 220 14.60 -12.62 7.99
C LEU A 220 15.87 -13.43 8.23
N ASN A 221 15.75 -14.47 9.05
CA ASN A 221 16.85 -15.39 9.32
C ASN A 221 17.08 -16.28 8.09
N THR A 222 18.04 -15.91 7.25
CA THR A 222 18.39 -16.66 6.02
C THR A 222 19.36 -17.82 6.29
N LEU A 223 19.73 -18.05 7.55
CA LEU A 223 20.61 -19.13 7.92
C LEU A 223 19.85 -20.45 8.03
N LYS A 224 19.58 -21.07 6.85
CA LYS A 224 19.65 -22.55 6.70
C LYS A 224 19.70 -22.92 5.23
#